data_156537313783ed5a9f7a92465489c493
#
_entry.id   156537313783ed5a9f7a92465489c493
#
_cell.length_a   1.000
_cell.length_b   1.000
_cell.length_c   1.000
_cell.angle_alpha   90.00
_cell.angle_beta   90.00
_cell.angle_gamma   90.00
#
_symmetry.space_group_name_H-M   'P 1'
#
loop_
_entity.id
_entity.type
_entity.pdbx_description
1 polymer ?
#
loop_
_entity_poly.entity_id
_entity_poly.type
_entity_poly.pdbx_seq_one_letter_code
_entity_poly.pdbx_strand_id
1 'polypeptide(L)'
;MDATGLTLDGLDLCTNLTKLSINAWQVSLGDIDLSAFTKLTDVTMSPTAGYTSIQLPDGIKSFKSIIKYANHEPVGPTTLDLTQYTDLEYVSVMDSYGEPAALKSLNVSGLSKLALLYVGGTPEVNIANCPLLTTCIQNYGTYESGFYWSGYDSQTIIVESEAKRDQLKTSWKEV
;
A
#
# COMPACT_ATOMS: atom_id res chain seq x y z
N MET A 1 9.24 27.58 8.17
CA MET A 1 10.21 27.16 7.14
C MET A 1 9.47 26.18 6.27
N ASP A 2 8.99 26.63 5.12
CA ASP A 2 8.38 25.76 4.13
C ASP A 2 9.50 24.95 3.49
N ALA A 3 9.62 23.69 3.87
CA ALA A 3 10.50 22.73 3.21
C ALA A 3 9.82 22.27 1.88
N THR A 4 9.60 23.22 1.00
CA THR A 4 9.24 22.92 -0.38
C THR A 4 10.51 22.48 -1.09
N GLY A 5 10.64 21.18 -1.37
CA GLY A 5 11.69 20.67 -2.23
C GLY A 5 12.61 19.61 -1.64
N LEU A 6 12.08 18.58 -0.98
CA LEU A 6 12.81 17.33 -0.96
C LEU A 6 12.70 16.74 -2.37
N THR A 7 13.76 16.86 -3.15
CA THR A 7 13.88 16.18 -4.44
C THR A 7 14.57 14.83 -4.17
N LEU A 8 14.28 13.84 -5.01
CA LEU A 8 15.03 12.57 -5.01
C LEU A 8 16.30 12.69 -5.89
N ASP A 9 16.76 13.93 -6.15
CA ASP A 9 17.95 14.22 -6.96
C ASP A 9 19.19 13.53 -6.38
N GLY A 10 19.92 12.85 -7.21
CA GLY A 10 21.10 12.09 -6.82
C GLY A 10 20.80 10.67 -6.31
N LEU A 11 19.54 10.30 -6.11
CA LEU A 11 19.18 8.91 -5.80
C LEU A 11 19.53 7.98 -6.98
N ASP A 12 19.45 8.48 -8.21
CA ASP A 12 19.82 7.79 -9.45
C ASP A 12 21.27 7.29 -9.47
N LEU A 13 22.16 7.88 -8.67
CA LEU A 13 23.53 7.40 -8.48
C LEU A 13 23.61 6.12 -7.65
N CYS A 14 22.55 5.77 -6.93
CA CYS A 14 22.49 4.59 -6.06
C CYS A 14 22.05 3.33 -6.82
N THR A 15 22.76 2.93 -7.87
CA THR A 15 22.40 1.83 -8.78
C THR A 15 22.31 0.44 -8.13
N ASN A 16 22.83 0.29 -6.91
CA ASN A 16 22.78 -0.96 -6.13
C ASN A 16 21.76 -0.93 -4.99
N LEU A 17 20.88 0.05 -4.98
CA LEU A 17 19.85 0.19 -3.95
C LEU A 17 18.90 -1.01 -3.97
N THR A 18 18.78 -1.71 -2.83
CA THR A 18 17.87 -2.85 -2.65
C THR A 18 16.68 -2.51 -1.76
N LYS A 19 16.84 -1.50 -0.89
CA LYS A 19 15.80 -1.03 0.02
C LYS A 19 15.79 0.49 0.06
N LEU A 20 14.60 1.07 -0.01
CA LEU A 20 14.39 2.51 0.09
C LEU A 20 13.34 2.79 1.17
N SER A 21 13.69 3.62 2.12
CA SER A 21 12.74 4.13 3.11
C SER A 21 12.75 5.65 3.08
N ILE A 22 11.61 6.24 2.75
CA ILE A 22 11.41 7.69 2.75
C ILE A 22 10.47 8.03 3.90
N ASN A 23 11.02 8.77 4.87
CA ASN A 23 10.26 9.33 5.98
C ASN A 23 10.46 10.85 5.94
N ALA A 24 9.50 11.55 5.35
CA ALA A 24 9.57 12.98 5.14
C ALA A 24 8.45 13.70 5.89
N TRP A 25 8.81 14.62 6.78
CA TRP A 25 7.87 15.41 7.55
C TRP A 25 7.51 16.69 6.79
N GLN A 26 6.20 16.91 6.57
CA GLN A 26 5.65 18.11 5.90
C GLN A 26 6.19 18.37 4.48
N VAL A 27 6.59 17.32 3.76
CA VAL A 27 7.06 17.42 2.39
C VAL A 27 6.15 16.60 1.48
N SER A 28 5.59 17.24 0.46
CA SER A 28 4.95 16.54 -0.66
C SER A 28 6.02 16.15 -1.68
N LEU A 29 6.02 14.87 -2.06
CA LEU A 29 7.01 14.32 -2.98
C LEU A 29 6.55 14.38 -4.45
N GLY A 30 5.28 14.77 -4.71
CA GLY A 30 4.74 14.77 -6.05
C GLY A 30 4.71 13.38 -6.69
N ASP A 31 5.09 13.29 -7.94
CA ASP A 31 5.21 12.04 -8.67
C ASP A 31 6.57 11.39 -8.39
N ILE A 32 6.55 10.11 -8.04
CA ILE A 32 7.74 9.34 -7.68
C ILE A 32 7.96 8.27 -8.73
N ASP A 33 9.11 8.29 -9.40
CA ASP A 33 9.52 7.24 -10.33
C ASP A 33 10.75 6.50 -9.80
N LEU A 34 10.56 5.23 -9.43
CA LEU A 34 11.60 4.32 -8.95
C LEU A 34 11.89 3.18 -9.95
N SER A 35 11.32 3.24 -11.15
CA SER A 35 11.39 2.16 -12.15
C SER A 35 12.81 1.82 -12.59
N ALA A 36 13.72 2.80 -12.56
CA ALA A 36 15.12 2.61 -12.92
C ALA A 36 15.95 1.80 -11.89
N PHE A 37 15.45 1.62 -10.66
CA PHE A 37 16.16 0.92 -9.59
C PHE A 37 15.92 -0.59 -9.64
N THR A 38 16.43 -1.26 -10.66
CA THR A 38 16.15 -2.68 -10.96
C THR A 38 16.54 -3.68 -9.87
N LYS A 39 17.33 -3.28 -8.87
CA LYS A 39 17.68 -4.09 -7.70
C LYS A 39 16.85 -3.80 -6.47
N LEU A 40 15.98 -2.79 -6.53
CA LEU A 40 15.16 -2.37 -5.41
C LEU A 40 14.01 -3.36 -5.21
N THR A 41 13.98 -3.99 -4.04
CA THR A 41 12.98 -4.99 -3.67
C THR A 41 12.03 -4.52 -2.57
N ASP A 42 12.43 -3.52 -1.79
CA ASP A 42 11.67 -3.05 -0.64
C ASP A 42 11.53 -1.53 -0.68
N VAL A 43 10.30 -1.03 -0.66
CA VAL A 43 9.99 0.40 -0.61
C VAL A 43 9.06 0.68 0.56
N THR A 44 9.46 1.65 1.37
CA THR A 44 8.63 2.19 2.47
C THR A 44 8.49 3.69 2.30
N MET A 45 7.25 4.14 2.16
CA MET A 45 6.88 5.54 2.02
C MET A 45 6.09 5.98 3.25
N SER A 46 6.61 6.96 3.97
CA SER A 46 5.93 7.56 5.12
C SER A 46 6.04 9.09 5.08
N PRO A 47 5.69 9.73 3.96
CA PRO A 47 5.68 11.18 3.89
C PRO A 47 4.44 11.73 4.59
N THR A 48 4.60 12.72 5.45
CA THR A 48 3.46 13.38 6.09
C THR A 48 2.65 14.26 5.16
N ALA A 49 3.23 14.70 4.05
CA ALA A 49 2.53 15.52 3.08
C ALA A 49 2.20 14.75 1.78
N GLY A 50 2.38 13.41 1.78
CA GLY A 50 1.95 12.53 0.71
C GLY A 50 2.80 12.55 -0.56
N TYR A 51 2.27 11.88 -1.57
CA TYR A 51 2.79 11.83 -2.94
C TYR A 51 1.59 11.70 -3.89
N THR A 52 1.74 12.15 -5.13
CA THR A 52 0.65 12.13 -6.11
C THR A 52 0.54 10.77 -6.80
N SER A 53 1.68 10.24 -7.23
CA SER A 53 1.77 8.93 -7.86
C SER A 53 3.09 8.25 -7.54
N ILE A 54 3.15 6.92 -7.72
CA ILE A 54 4.38 6.16 -7.55
C ILE A 54 4.49 5.10 -8.65
N GLN A 55 5.67 5.04 -9.27
CA GLN A 55 6.07 3.97 -10.17
C GLN A 55 7.19 3.18 -9.50
N LEU A 56 6.96 1.88 -9.30
CA LEU A 56 7.89 0.96 -8.66
C LEU A 56 8.68 0.17 -9.73
N PRO A 57 9.82 -0.43 -9.39
CA PRO A 57 10.52 -1.35 -10.29
C PRO A 57 9.80 -2.70 -10.37
N ASP A 58 9.96 -3.42 -11.49
CA ASP A 58 9.30 -4.70 -11.75
C ASP A 58 9.60 -5.78 -10.68
N GLY A 59 10.82 -5.80 -10.14
CA GLY A 59 11.24 -6.78 -9.13
C GLY A 59 10.86 -6.45 -7.69
N ILE A 60 9.96 -5.50 -7.46
CA ILE A 60 9.53 -5.10 -6.11
C ILE A 60 8.80 -6.26 -5.41
N LYS A 61 9.18 -6.52 -4.15
CA LYS A 61 8.61 -7.57 -3.30
C LYS A 61 7.82 -7.04 -2.13
N SER A 62 8.22 -5.89 -1.61
CA SER A 62 7.60 -5.27 -0.44
C SER A 62 7.32 -3.80 -0.69
N PHE A 63 6.07 -3.41 -0.57
CA PHE A 63 5.64 -2.03 -0.67
C PHE A 63 4.84 -1.63 0.57
N LYS A 64 5.31 -0.59 1.25
CA LYS A 64 4.62 0.03 2.38
C LYS A 64 4.36 1.50 2.09
N SER A 65 3.14 1.93 2.27
CA SER A 65 2.75 3.32 2.18
C SER A 65 1.90 3.71 3.37
N ILE A 66 2.34 4.73 4.11
CA ILE A 66 1.54 5.37 5.15
C ILE A 66 1.11 6.71 4.59
N ILE A 67 -0.16 6.82 4.23
CA ILE A 67 -0.77 8.05 3.74
C ILE A 67 -1.18 8.88 4.94
N LYS A 68 -0.74 10.13 5.00
CA LYS A 68 -1.02 11.05 6.12
C LYS A 68 -1.73 12.29 5.62
N TYR A 69 -2.23 13.08 6.56
CA TYR A 69 -2.90 14.33 6.30
C TYR A 69 -1.94 15.51 6.40
N ALA A 70 -2.09 16.46 5.50
CA ALA A 70 -1.51 17.78 5.64
C ALA A 70 -2.64 18.79 5.84
N ASN A 71 -2.61 19.53 6.96
CA ASN A 71 -3.61 20.57 7.27
C ASN A 71 -5.08 20.08 7.24
N HIS A 72 -5.34 18.85 7.73
CA HIS A 72 -6.67 18.19 7.71
C HIS A 72 -7.19 17.83 6.32
N GLU A 73 -6.37 17.95 5.28
CA GLU A 73 -6.71 17.50 3.93
C GLU A 73 -5.95 16.20 3.61
N PRO A 74 -6.63 15.20 3.02
CA PRO A 74 -5.97 13.98 2.60
C PRO A 74 -5.02 14.27 1.45
N VAL A 75 -3.75 13.89 1.60
CA VAL A 75 -2.73 14.07 0.57
C VAL A 75 -2.19 12.71 0.16
N GLY A 76 -2.48 12.31 -1.06
CA GLY A 76 -2.04 11.04 -1.60
C GLY A 76 -2.77 10.66 -2.88
N PRO A 77 -2.39 9.53 -3.50
CA PRO A 77 -3.11 9.04 -4.66
C PRO A 77 -4.56 8.67 -4.26
N THR A 78 -5.50 8.99 -5.13
CA THR A 78 -6.89 8.57 -4.95
C THR A 78 -7.12 7.11 -5.34
N THR A 79 -6.27 6.60 -6.22
CA THR A 79 -6.28 5.20 -6.68
C THR A 79 -4.86 4.67 -6.72
N LEU A 80 -4.70 3.40 -6.33
CA LEU A 80 -3.41 2.72 -6.39
C LEU A 80 -3.62 1.37 -7.06
N ASP A 81 -3.07 1.21 -8.27
CA ASP A 81 -3.08 -0.05 -9.01
C ASP A 81 -1.68 -0.66 -8.97
N LEU A 82 -1.57 -1.82 -8.33
CA LEU A 82 -0.32 -2.55 -8.15
C LEU A 82 -0.27 -3.85 -8.98
N THR A 83 -1.25 -4.10 -9.83
CA THR A 83 -1.42 -5.37 -10.56
C THR A 83 -0.24 -5.73 -11.46
N GLN A 84 0.48 -4.74 -11.96
CA GLN A 84 1.67 -4.93 -12.79
C GLN A 84 2.89 -5.48 -12.03
N TYR A 85 2.94 -5.32 -10.69
CA TYR A 85 4.10 -5.71 -9.88
C TYR A 85 3.96 -7.15 -9.36
N THR A 86 4.08 -8.11 -10.25
CA THR A 86 3.76 -9.53 -10.03
C THR A 86 4.67 -10.24 -9.02
N ASP A 87 5.77 -9.64 -8.63
CA ASP A 87 6.69 -10.15 -7.59
C ASP A 87 6.34 -9.68 -6.18
N LEU A 88 5.31 -8.86 -6.00
CA LEU A 88 4.87 -8.41 -4.69
C LEU A 88 4.43 -9.58 -3.80
N GLU A 89 5.08 -9.69 -2.66
CA GLU A 89 4.82 -10.66 -1.59
C GLU A 89 4.13 -9.98 -0.39
N TYR A 90 4.41 -8.69 -0.21
CA TYR A 90 3.91 -7.88 0.90
C TYR A 90 3.46 -6.50 0.43
N VAL A 91 2.24 -6.14 0.80
CA VAL A 91 1.69 -4.78 0.59
C VAL A 91 1.09 -4.26 1.90
N SER A 92 1.43 -3.05 2.27
CA SER A 92 0.81 -2.35 3.39
C SER A 92 0.46 -0.93 2.98
N VAL A 93 -0.81 -0.64 2.92
CA VAL A 93 -1.32 0.70 2.64
C VAL A 93 -2.19 1.13 3.81
N MET A 94 -1.69 2.07 4.57
CA MET A 94 -2.31 2.55 5.80
C MET A 94 -2.63 4.02 5.67
N ASP A 95 -3.85 4.39 5.99
CA ASP A 95 -4.22 5.78 6.19
C ASP A 95 -4.05 6.19 7.66
N SER A 96 -3.73 7.44 7.91
CA SER A 96 -3.58 7.91 9.26
C SER A 96 -4.93 8.24 9.90
N TYR A 97 -5.07 7.84 11.14
CA TYR A 97 -6.25 7.88 12.00
C TYR A 97 -7.28 8.99 11.76
N GLY A 98 -8.54 8.58 11.56
CA GLY A 98 -9.71 9.35 11.97
C GLY A 98 -10.35 10.28 10.94
N GLU A 99 -9.81 10.37 9.73
CA GLU A 99 -10.28 11.28 8.68
C GLU A 99 -10.59 10.52 7.38
N PRO A 100 -11.36 11.08 6.44
CA PRO A 100 -11.67 10.38 5.20
C PRO A 100 -10.41 10.09 4.38
N ALA A 101 -10.21 8.82 4.05
CA ALA A 101 -9.06 8.34 3.30
C ALA A 101 -8.80 9.12 2.00
N ALA A 102 -7.55 9.47 1.74
CA ALA A 102 -7.12 9.95 0.43
C ALA A 102 -7.32 8.86 -0.62
N LEU A 103 -6.83 7.66 -0.32
CA LEU A 103 -6.97 6.50 -1.21
C LEU A 103 -8.42 5.98 -1.18
N LYS A 104 -9.09 6.00 -2.31
CA LYS A 104 -10.45 5.51 -2.49
C LYS A 104 -10.50 4.08 -3.01
N SER A 105 -9.49 3.66 -3.77
CA SER A 105 -9.43 2.32 -4.34
C SER A 105 -8.00 1.80 -4.39
N LEU A 106 -7.82 0.56 -3.94
CA LEU A 106 -6.60 -0.23 -4.04
C LEU A 106 -6.87 -1.46 -4.89
N ASN A 107 -6.08 -1.67 -5.95
CA ASN A 107 -6.14 -2.85 -6.79
C ASN A 107 -4.85 -3.65 -6.69
N VAL A 108 -4.94 -4.86 -6.14
CA VAL A 108 -3.86 -5.85 -6.06
C VAL A 108 -4.25 -7.16 -6.74
N SER A 109 -5.30 -7.15 -7.57
CA SER A 109 -5.81 -8.35 -8.20
C SER A 109 -4.77 -9.05 -9.07
N GLY A 110 -4.80 -10.39 -9.08
CA GLY A 110 -3.86 -11.21 -9.86
C GLY A 110 -2.47 -11.37 -9.28
N LEU A 111 -2.16 -10.77 -8.13
CA LEU A 111 -0.86 -10.91 -7.49
C LEU A 111 -0.73 -12.27 -6.82
N SER A 112 -0.23 -13.26 -7.58
CA SER A 112 -0.17 -14.66 -7.14
C SER A 112 0.82 -14.94 -6.01
N LYS A 113 1.79 -14.05 -5.79
CA LYS A 113 2.79 -14.13 -4.71
C LYS A 113 2.42 -13.34 -3.47
N LEU A 114 1.37 -12.51 -3.54
CA LEU A 114 0.97 -11.65 -2.43
C LEU A 114 0.43 -12.50 -1.28
N ALA A 115 1.24 -12.63 -0.23
CA ALA A 115 0.94 -13.43 0.96
C ALA A 115 0.43 -12.59 2.12
N LEU A 116 0.74 -11.29 2.13
CA LEU A 116 0.38 -10.40 3.22
C LEU A 116 -0.06 -9.03 2.70
N LEU A 117 -1.29 -8.68 3.02
CA LEU A 117 -1.90 -7.40 2.64
C LEU A 117 -2.46 -6.70 3.89
N TYR A 118 -1.98 -5.49 4.14
CA TYR A 118 -2.53 -4.58 5.13
C TYR A 118 -3.22 -3.41 4.45
N VAL A 119 -4.45 -3.14 4.84
CA VAL A 119 -5.18 -1.98 4.35
C VAL A 119 -5.87 -1.28 5.51
N GLY A 120 -5.63 0.01 5.64
CA GLY A 120 -6.32 0.87 6.60
C GLY A 120 -7.00 2.03 5.91
N GLY A 121 -8.29 2.22 6.16
CA GLY A 121 -9.04 3.40 5.71
C GLY A 121 -9.47 3.43 4.24
N THR A 122 -9.04 2.50 3.39
CA THR A 122 -9.39 2.48 1.96
C THR A 122 -10.78 1.88 1.72
N PRO A 123 -11.73 2.62 1.10
CA PRO A 123 -13.12 2.17 0.93
C PRO A 123 -13.29 0.97 0.01
N GLU A 124 -12.46 0.83 -1.04
CA GLU A 124 -12.55 -0.25 -2.00
C GLU A 124 -11.21 -0.96 -2.17
N VAL A 125 -11.21 -2.28 -2.05
CA VAL A 125 -10.02 -3.11 -2.20
C VAL A 125 -10.32 -4.30 -3.10
N ASN A 126 -9.60 -4.40 -4.23
CA ASN A 126 -9.72 -5.53 -5.14
C ASN A 126 -8.56 -6.52 -4.90
N ILE A 127 -8.91 -7.70 -4.37
CA ILE A 127 -8.00 -8.83 -4.09
C ILE A 127 -8.32 -10.06 -4.94
N ALA A 128 -9.08 -9.91 -6.00
CA ALA A 128 -9.46 -11.02 -6.87
C ALA A 128 -8.21 -11.73 -7.42
N ASN A 129 -8.24 -13.06 -7.47
CA ASN A 129 -7.13 -13.87 -7.95
C ASN A 129 -5.81 -13.71 -7.17
N CYS A 130 -5.91 -13.42 -5.85
CA CYS A 130 -4.79 -13.45 -4.91
C CYS A 130 -4.86 -14.74 -4.08
N PRO A 131 -4.31 -15.88 -4.56
CA PRO A 131 -4.56 -17.20 -3.97
C PRO A 131 -4.01 -17.36 -2.55
N LEU A 132 -2.96 -16.63 -2.19
CA LEU A 132 -2.33 -16.71 -0.87
C LEU A 132 -3.04 -15.88 0.20
N LEU A 133 -3.91 -14.95 -0.18
CA LEU A 133 -4.73 -14.20 0.78
C LEU A 133 -5.94 -15.04 1.19
N THR A 134 -5.74 -15.98 2.11
CA THR A 134 -6.76 -16.97 2.49
C THR A 134 -7.51 -16.64 3.77
N THR A 135 -7.02 -15.69 4.55
CA THR A 135 -7.61 -15.27 5.83
C THR A 135 -7.87 -13.77 5.82
N CYS A 136 -8.94 -13.35 6.49
CA CYS A 136 -9.26 -11.96 6.71
C CYS A 136 -9.22 -11.69 8.23
N ILE A 137 -8.41 -10.72 8.64
CA ILE A 137 -8.21 -10.40 10.05
C ILE A 137 -8.47 -8.90 10.25
N GLN A 138 -9.43 -8.60 11.10
CA GLN A 138 -9.69 -7.25 11.56
C GLN A 138 -8.87 -7.04 12.83
N ASN A 139 -7.82 -6.33 12.76
CA ASN A 139 -7.11 -5.62 13.82
C ASN A 139 -5.57 -5.59 13.66
N TYR A 140 -4.92 -4.76 14.49
CA TYR A 140 -3.47 -4.59 14.58
C TYR A 140 -2.86 -5.69 15.47
N GLY A 141 -2.43 -6.80 14.91
CA GLY A 141 -1.78 -7.88 15.65
C GLY A 141 -0.50 -8.39 14.99
N THR A 142 0.20 -9.31 15.60
CA THR A 142 1.38 -9.99 15.06
C THR A 142 0.99 -11.05 14.03
N TYR A 143 1.69 -11.17 12.95
CA TYR A 143 1.19 -11.38 11.61
C TYR A 143 1.68 -12.68 11.00
N GLU A 144 0.71 -13.53 10.70
CA GLU A 144 0.82 -14.63 9.75
C GLU A 144 0.32 -14.15 8.37
N SER A 145 0.50 -14.96 7.32
CA SER A 145 0.02 -14.63 5.98
C SER A 145 -1.50 -14.37 5.96
N GLY A 146 -1.95 -13.34 5.27
CA GLY A 146 -3.37 -13.01 5.17
C GLY A 146 -3.65 -11.57 4.75
N PHE A 147 -4.94 -11.27 4.68
CA PHE A 147 -5.46 -9.92 4.45
C PHE A 147 -5.85 -9.30 5.79
N TYR A 148 -5.24 -8.19 6.11
CA TYR A 148 -5.47 -7.43 7.34
C TYR A 148 -6.15 -6.11 7.02
N TRP A 149 -7.22 -5.85 7.73
CA TRP A 149 -8.01 -4.66 7.55
C TRP A 149 -8.19 -3.92 8.88
N SER A 150 -8.01 -2.61 8.84
CA SER A 150 -8.39 -1.73 9.92
C SER A 150 -9.11 -0.52 9.33
N GLY A 151 -10.34 -0.30 9.66
CA GLY A 151 -11.04 0.84 9.10
C GLY A 151 -12.45 1.01 9.59
N TYR A 152 -12.91 2.21 9.43
CA TYR A 152 -14.23 2.70 9.72
C TYR A 152 -15.20 2.21 8.63
N ASP A 153 -16.42 1.98 9.01
CA ASP A 153 -17.64 1.72 8.25
C ASP A 153 -17.56 1.42 6.74
N SER A 154 -18.08 0.25 6.36
CA SER A 154 -18.39 -0.18 4.99
C SER A 154 -17.24 -0.17 3.98
N GLN A 155 -16.27 -1.07 4.15
CA GLN A 155 -15.29 -1.37 3.11
C GLN A 155 -15.86 -2.37 2.10
N THR A 156 -15.66 -2.14 0.81
CA THR A 156 -15.97 -3.09 -0.25
C THR A 156 -14.74 -3.89 -0.62
N ILE A 157 -14.79 -5.22 -0.42
CA ILE A 157 -13.72 -6.13 -0.82
C ILE A 157 -14.19 -6.89 -2.06
N ILE A 158 -13.48 -6.72 -3.18
CA ILE A 158 -13.74 -7.39 -4.44
C ILE A 158 -12.92 -8.68 -4.51
N VAL A 159 -13.59 -9.80 -4.73
CA VAL A 159 -13.02 -11.14 -4.87
C VAL A 159 -13.49 -11.80 -6.16
N GLU A 160 -12.76 -12.80 -6.64
CA GLU A 160 -13.05 -13.50 -7.89
C GLU A 160 -14.27 -14.43 -7.86
N SER A 161 -14.69 -14.87 -6.67
CA SER A 161 -15.76 -15.88 -6.56
C SER A 161 -16.49 -15.84 -5.22
N GLU A 162 -17.70 -16.43 -5.19
CA GLU A 162 -18.45 -16.66 -3.94
C GLU A 162 -17.69 -17.59 -2.98
N ALA A 163 -17.00 -18.59 -3.50
CA ALA A 163 -16.20 -19.50 -2.69
C ALA A 163 -15.09 -18.75 -1.95
N LYS A 164 -14.41 -17.82 -2.62
CA LYS A 164 -13.38 -16.96 -1.99
C LYS A 164 -14.00 -16.06 -0.95
N ARG A 165 -15.14 -15.44 -1.25
CA ARG A 165 -15.90 -14.61 -0.29
C ARG A 165 -16.23 -15.40 0.97
N ASP A 166 -16.74 -16.61 0.83
CA ASP A 166 -17.17 -17.45 1.95
C ASP A 166 -15.96 -17.96 2.75
N GLN A 167 -14.84 -18.27 2.09
CA GLN A 167 -13.56 -18.56 2.74
C GLN A 167 -13.12 -17.40 3.64
N LEU A 168 -13.11 -16.19 3.12
CA LEU A 168 -12.72 -15.00 3.89
C LEU A 168 -13.68 -14.72 5.05
N LYS A 169 -14.99 -14.91 4.88
CA LYS A 169 -15.98 -14.75 5.93
C LYS A 169 -15.79 -15.74 7.07
N THR A 170 -15.48 -17.00 6.75
CA THR A 170 -15.28 -18.05 7.77
C THR A 170 -13.96 -17.89 8.52
N SER A 171 -12.98 -17.24 7.89
CA SER A 171 -11.68 -16.92 8.49
C SER A 171 -11.65 -15.58 9.24
N TRP A 172 -12.78 -14.84 9.22
CA TRP A 172 -12.89 -13.55 9.91
C TRP A 172 -12.64 -13.73 11.42
N LYS A 173 -11.60 -13.09 11.88
CA LYS A 173 -11.26 -13.03 13.31
C LYS A 173 -11.37 -11.58 13.76
N GLU A 174 -12.27 -11.31 14.68
CA GLU A 174 -12.21 -10.12 15.53
C GLU A 174 -11.24 -10.43 16.67
N VAL A 175 -10.22 -9.62 16.82
CA VAL A 175 -9.27 -9.71 17.95
C VAL A 175 -9.43 -8.49 18.84
#